data_334ff7845fd807942cc84299b98cb0f9
#
_entry.id   334ff7845fd807942cc84299b98cb0f9
#
_cell.length_a   1.000
_cell.length_b   1.000
_cell.length_c   1.000
_cell.angle_alpha   90.00
_cell.angle_beta   90.00
_cell.angle_gamma   90.00
#
_symmetry.space_group_name_H-M   'P 1'
#
loop_
_entity.id
_entity.type
_entity.pdbx_description
1 polymer ?
#
loop_
_entity_poly.entity_id
_entity_poly.type
_entity_poly.pdbx_seq_one_letter_code
_entity_poly.pdbx_strand_id
1 'polypeptide(L)'
;MTIKEKTIQLIDELKATCAAYGMGNDGNEYKIITQVFLYKFLNDKFGYELKNAKSEIATRIKNADKWESAYAALSDEKRKLLQCSLSPDVPILEPYHLISHLWNQQSKGDFDTIFDNTMTDIAEKNAAIFSTQTTDNTKIPLFETLTHFVTDTAHRAAFARALVDKLVNFSFEAAFQEHYDFFASIFEYLIKDYNTAGGGKYAEYYTPHAIATIMARLLVGDNADLHSQECYDPSAGTGTLLMALSHQIGEERCTIFSQDISQRSNKMLKLNLLLNGLVSSLDYAIQGDTLVSPYHKSDDGQSLRQFDFVVSNPPFKMDFSATQEKLAAQPARFWAGVPNVPDKRKEKMAIYTCFIQHVLNSLKKTGKGAIVIPTGFITAKNGIEKRILKKIVDEHWVYGCVSMPSNVFATTGTNVSVLFFDKSATADKVILIDASKMGEEYKEGNNQKKRLRDSEVEKIVSTFRECEAVDDFSVAVTYDEIKEKGYSLSAGQYFDIKIDYVDITEEEFTARMDSYRQTLTEQFAESHRLEKEIMRQLDSLKFNENIQ
;
A
#
# COMPACT_ATOMS: atom_id res chain seq x y z
N MET A 1 23.48 17.81 -2.16
CA MET A 1 22.58 16.66 -2.07
C MET A 1 21.66 16.83 -0.88
N THR A 2 20.37 16.71 -1.10
CA THR A 2 19.34 16.69 -0.06
C THR A 2 19.45 15.41 0.77
N ILE A 3 18.85 15.36 1.95
CA ILE A 3 18.80 14.13 2.77
C ILE A 3 18.12 12.99 2.00
N LYS A 4 17.08 13.28 1.21
CA LYS A 4 16.40 12.32 0.34
C LYS A 4 17.37 11.70 -0.68
N GLU A 5 18.12 12.51 -1.41
CA GLU A 5 19.11 12.02 -2.39
C GLU A 5 20.18 11.15 -1.74
N LYS A 6 20.69 11.55 -0.57
CA LYS A 6 21.67 10.76 0.20
C LYS A 6 21.09 9.43 0.66
N THR A 7 19.83 9.40 1.08
CA THR A 7 19.15 8.17 1.53
C THR A 7 18.93 7.22 0.36
N ILE A 8 18.53 7.72 -0.80
CA ILE A 8 18.43 6.94 -2.04
C ILE A 8 19.79 6.37 -2.44
N GLN A 9 20.84 7.19 -2.37
CA GLN A 9 22.21 6.73 -2.65
C GLN A 9 22.63 5.59 -1.70
N LEU A 10 22.32 5.68 -0.40
CA LEU A 10 22.61 4.58 0.54
C LEU A 10 21.92 3.28 0.11
N ILE A 11 20.64 3.35 -0.28
CA ILE A 11 19.88 2.18 -0.74
C ILE A 11 20.56 1.58 -1.98
N ASP A 12 20.95 2.40 -2.95
CA ASP A 12 21.60 1.95 -4.18
C ASP A 12 22.99 1.35 -3.91
N GLU A 13 23.74 1.90 -2.97
CA GLU A 13 25.02 1.34 -2.54
C GLU A 13 24.86 0.00 -1.82
N LEU A 14 23.80 -0.19 -1.02
CA LEU A 14 23.47 -1.48 -0.43
C LEU A 14 23.09 -2.52 -1.49
N LYS A 15 22.29 -2.13 -2.50
CA LYS A 15 21.94 -2.96 -3.66
C LYS A 15 23.21 -3.38 -4.43
N ALA A 16 24.07 -2.42 -4.73
CA ALA A 16 25.35 -2.70 -5.41
C ALA A 16 26.23 -3.67 -4.61
N THR A 17 26.22 -3.54 -3.27
CA THR A 17 26.94 -4.48 -2.38
C THR A 17 26.34 -5.87 -2.47
N CYS A 18 25.02 -6.04 -2.39
CA CYS A 18 24.36 -7.34 -2.56
C CYS A 18 24.67 -7.95 -3.93
N ALA A 19 24.63 -7.16 -4.99
CA ALA A 19 24.95 -7.61 -6.35
C ALA A 19 26.39 -8.10 -6.49
N ALA A 20 27.36 -7.41 -5.86
CA ALA A 20 28.79 -7.79 -5.87
C ALA A 20 29.03 -9.16 -5.21
N TYR A 21 28.16 -9.60 -4.31
CA TYR A 21 28.22 -10.91 -3.64
C TYR A 21 27.22 -11.93 -4.22
N GLY A 22 26.73 -11.70 -5.45
CA GLY A 22 25.91 -12.65 -6.19
C GLY A 22 24.42 -12.64 -5.83
N MET A 23 23.96 -11.65 -5.09
CA MET A 23 22.57 -11.54 -4.64
C MET A 23 21.74 -10.48 -5.41
N GLY A 24 22.28 -9.90 -6.49
CA GLY A 24 21.59 -8.92 -7.30
C GLY A 24 20.29 -9.50 -7.91
N ASN A 25 19.16 -8.85 -7.67
CA ASN A 25 17.82 -9.31 -8.07
C ASN A 25 17.41 -10.68 -7.46
N ASP A 26 18.11 -11.17 -6.44
CA ASP A 26 17.72 -12.35 -5.68
C ASP A 26 16.55 -12.04 -4.74
N GLY A 27 15.70 -13.05 -4.50
CA GLY A 27 14.56 -12.92 -3.57
C GLY A 27 14.93 -12.57 -2.12
N ASN A 28 16.21 -12.68 -1.73
CA ASN A 28 16.72 -12.35 -0.41
C ASN A 28 17.37 -10.95 -0.34
N GLU A 29 17.71 -10.36 -1.48
CA GLU A 29 18.32 -9.02 -1.54
C GLU A 29 17.52 -8.00 -0.71
N TYR A 30 16.20 -7.95 -0.90
CA TYR A 30 15.35 -7.02 -0.16
C TYR A 30 15.37 -7.25 1.36
N LYS A 31 15.48 -8.51 1.81
CA LYS A 31 15.55 -8.82 3.24
C LYS A 31 16.79 -8.22 3.87
N ILE A 32 17.91 -8.32 3.17
CA ILE A 32 19.18 -7.76 3.63
C ILE A 32 19.09 -6.24 3.66
N ILE A 33 18.70 -5.63 2.55
CA ILE A 33 18.66 -4.16 2.43
C ILE A 33 17.70 -3.56 3.45
N THR A 34 16.50 -4.11 3.60
CA THR A 34 15.52 -3.57 4.54
C THR A 34 15.95 -3.69 5.99
N GLN A 35 16.58 -4.81 6.38
CA GLN A 35 17.06 -5.00 7.75
C GLN A 35 18.30 -4.14 8.05
N VAL A 36 19.25 -4.04 7.12
CA VAL A 36 20.44 -3.19 7.26
C VAL A 36 20.06 -1.70 7.30
N PHE A 37 19.12 -1.29 6.45
CA PHE A 37 18.56 0.05 6.45
C PHE A 37 17.86 0.37 7.79
N LEU A 38 17.02 -0.54 8.27
CA LEU A 38 16.35 -0.41 9.56
C LEU A 38 17.37 -0.36 10.71
N TYR A 39 18.38 -1.20 10.70
CA TYR A 39 19.43 -1.17 11.71
C TYR A 39 20.11 0.21 11.77
N LYS A 40 20.46 0.77 10.60
CA LYS A 40 21.04 2.12 10.55
C LYS A 40 20.07 3.18 11.08
N PHE A 41 18.82 3.12 10.66
CA PHE A 41 17.78 4.05 11.14
C PHE A 41 17.64 4.00 12.67
N LEU A 42 17.57 2.80 13.25
CA LEU A 42 17.41 2.60 14.69
C LEU A 42 18.66 3.06 15.47
N ASN A 43 19.87 2.80 14.95
CA ASN A 43 21.11 3.29 15.55
C ASN A 43 21.10 4.82 15.65
N ASP A 44 20.74 5.50 14.56
CA ASP A 44 20.75 6.95 14.51
C ASP A 44 19.58 7.56 15.31
N LYS A 45 18.39 6.94 15.27
CA LYS A 45 17.24 7.34 16.08
C LYS A 45 17.52 7.22 17.57
N PHE A 46 18.14 6.11 17.99
CA PHE A 46 18.56 5.94 19.37
C PHE A 46 19.54 7.06 19.80
N GLY A 47 20.56 7.35 18.98
CA GLY A 47 21.49 8.45 19.26
C GLY A 47 20.80 9.83 19.32
N TYR A 48 19.84 10.08 18.44
CA TYR A 48 19.04 11.31 18.43
C TYR A 48 18.23 11.46 19.74
N GLU A 49 17.53 10.42 20.16
CA GLU A 49 16.73 10.41 21.38
C GLU A 49 17.60 10.53 22.64
N LEU A 50 18.76 9.84 22.67
CA LEU A 50 19.72 10.00 23.77
C LEU A 50 20.20 11.44 23.93
N LYS A 51 20.50 12.14 22.83
CA LYS A 51 20.96 13.54 22.84
C LYS A 51 19.86 14.53 23.28
N ASN A 52 18.59 14.16 23.05
CA ASN A 52 17.43 15.03 23.36
C ASN A 52 16.72 14.68 24.67
N ALA A 53 17.13 13.61 25.37
CA ALA A 53 16.57 13.24 26.66
C ALA A 53 16.83 14.35 27.72
N LYS A 54 15.86 14.55 28.61
CA LYS A 54 15.91 15.59 29.66
C LYS A 54 16.76 15.12 30.84
N SER A 55 18.09 15.05 30.68
CA SER A 55 19.02 14.67 31.73
C SER A 55 20.39 15.33 31.57
N GLU A 56 21.14 15.48 32.68
CA GLU A 56 22.54 15.96 32.65
C GLU A 56 23.43 15.00 31.82
N ILE A 57 23.16 13.71 31.87
CA ILE A 57 23.91 12.68 31.10
C ILE A 57 23.69 12.90 29.60
N ALA A 58 22.46 13.15 29.20
CA ALA A 58 22.11 13.44 27.80
C ALA A 58 22.84 14.71 27.30
N THR A 59 22.88 15.76 28.12
CA THR A 59 23.62 16.99 27.80
C THR A 59 25.10 16.73 27.57
N ARG A 60 25.73 15.84 28.32
CA ARG A 60 27.14 15.45 28.14
C ARG A 60 27.34 14.69 26.84
N ILE A 61 26.41 13.76 26.51
CA ILE A 61 26.45 13.00 25.25
C ILE A 61 26.26 13.94 24.05
N LYS A 62 25.33 14.88 24.12
CA LYS A 62 25.05 15.86 23.07
C LYS A 62 26.28 16.74 22.75
N ASN A 63 27.03 17.11 23.78
CA ASN A 63 28.22 17.99 23.67
C ASN A 63 29.52 17.22 23.37
N ALA A 64 29.48 15.90 23.25
CA ALA A 64 30.63 15.08 22.93
C ALA A 64 30.90 15.07 21.41
N ASP A 65 32.19 15.02 21.01
CA ASP A 65 32.57 14.92 19.59
C ASP A 65 31.95 13.70 18.88
N LYS A 66 31.86 12.58 19.63
CA LYS A 66 31.23 11.34 19.18
C LYS A 66 30.30 10.82 20.27
N TRP A 67 29.02 10.90 20.04
CA TRP A 67 27.99 10.47 20.99
C TRP A 67 28.10 8.99 21.36
N GLU A 68 28.45 8.13 20.41
CA GLU A 68 28.60 6.69 20.61
C GLU A 68 29.70 6.37 21.63
N SER A 69 30.84 7.05 21.51
CA SER A 69 31.96 6.89 22.45
C SER A 69 31.59 7.40 23.83
N ALA A 70 30.89 8.52 23.91
CA ALA A 70 30.42 9.08 25.20
C ALA A 70 29.41 8.16 25.87
N TYR A 71 28.49 7.57 25.12
CA TYR A 71 27.52 6.57 25.60
C TYR A 71 28.21 5.28 26.07
N ALA A 72 29.15 4.76 25.28
CA ALA A 72 29.91 3.54 25.62
C ALA A 72 30.76 3.70 26.89
N ALA A 73 31.25 4.90 27.17
CA ALA A 73 32.05 5.21 28.35
C ALA A 73 31.22 5.34 29.65
N LEU A 74 29.90 5.34 29.58
CA LEU A 74 29.05 5.37 30.77
C LEU A 74 29.14 4.06 31.57
N SER A 75 29.03 4.16 32.90
CA SER A 75 28.80 2.96 33.72
C SER A 75 27.42 2.36 33.43
N ASP A 76 27.25 1.06 33.71
CA ASP A 76 25.99 0.34 33.48
C ASP A 76 24.79 1.01 34.19
N GLU A 77 25.02 1.50 35.40
CA GLU A 77 23.98 2.22 36.15
C GLU A 77 23.54 3.50 35.45
N LYS A 78 24.51 4.29 34.97
CA LYS A 78 24.22 5.54 34.24
C LYS A 78 23.54 5.27 32.90
N ARG A 79 23.93 4.18 32.20
CA ARG A 79 23.27 3.78 30.95
C ARG A 79 21.82 3.40 31.21
N LYS A 80 21.56 2.55 32.20
CA LYS A 80 20.18 2.14 32.57
C LYS A 80 19.34 3.34 32.96
N LEU A 81 19.88 4.26 33.77
CA LEU A 81 19.17 5.49 34.15
C LEU A 81 18.80 6.32 32.92
N LEU A 82 19.71 6.47 31.98
CA LEU A 82 19.48 7.22 30.75
C LEU A 82 18.45 6.49 29.85
N GLN A 83 18.58 5.18 29.68
CA GLN A 83 17.64 4.36 28.94
C GLN A 83 16.21 4.44 29.51
N CYS A 84 16.06 4.45 30.84
CA CYS A 84 14.76 4.62 31.50
C CYS A 84 14.16 6.02 31.29
N SER A 85 14.95 7.02 30.86
CA SER A 85 14.45 8.37 30.55
C SER A 85 13.99 8.53 29.11
N LEU A 86 14.20 7.50 28.26
CA LEU A 86 13.71 7.50 26.89
C LEU A 86 12.23 7.12 26.83
N SER A 87 11.57 7.52 25.75
CA SER A 87 10.22 7.02 25.46
C SER A 87 10.22 5.49 25.33
N PRO A 88 9.18 4.79 25.81
CA PRO A 88 9.02 3.34 25.62
C PRO A 88 9.10 2.89 24.15
N ASP A 89 8.87 3.82 23.23
CA ASP A 89 8.88 3.58 21.79
C ASP A 89 10.30 3.62 21.19
N VAL A 90 11.31 3.98 21.98
CA VAL A 90 12.70 4.02 21.51
C VAL A 90 13.38 2.67 21.77
N PRO A 91 13.88 1.99 20.73
CA PRO A 91 14.60 0.73 20.92
C PRO A 91 15.86 0.95 21.75
N ILE A 92 16.16 0.03 22.64
CA ILE A 92 17.35 0.07 23.47
C ILE A 92 18.51 -0.62 22.76
N LEU A 93 19.58 0.13 22.55
CA LEU A 93 20.83 -0.38 21.99
C LEU A 93 21.94 -0.34 23.06
N GLU A 94 22.63 -1.48 23.23
CA GLU A 94 23.83 -1.53 24.05
C GLU A 94 25.05 -1.01 23.26
N PRO A 95 26.15 -0.62 23.94
CA PRO A 95 27.34 -0.10 23.25
C PRO A 95 27.88 -1.02 22.14
N TYR A 96 27.79 -2.34 22.33
CA TYR A 96 28.26 -3.30 21.34
C TYR A 96 27.27 -3.53 20.17
N HIS A 97 26.06 -2.96 20.25
CA HIS A 97 25.10 -2.91 19.13
C HIS A 97 25.36 -1.75 18.16
N LEU A 98 26.16 -0.76 18.56
CA LEU A 98 26.36 0.43 17.78
C LEU A 98 27.19 0.15 16.51
N ILE A 99 26.83 0.80 15.43
CA ILE A 99 27.54 0.67 14.15
C ILE A 99 29.02 1.03 14.29
N SER A 100 29.33 2.05 15.09
CA SER A 100 30.73 2.43 15.40
C SER A 100 31.51 1.32 16.11
N HIS A 101 30.83 0.52 16.95
CA HIS A 101 31.46 -0.64 17.58
C HIS A 101 31.76 -1.73 16.55
N LEU A 102 30.81 -2.08 15.69
CA LEU A 102 31.02 -3.04 14.60
C LEU A 102 32.16 -2.60 13.68
N TRP A 103 32.20 -1.31 13.33
CA TRP A 103 33.31 -0.75 12.55
C TRP A 103 34.67 -1.02 13.17
N ASN A 104 34.80 -0.87 14.48
CA ASN A 104 36.05 -1.12 15.21
C ASN A 104 36.41 -2.60 15.32
N GLN A 105 35.46 -3.52 15.04
CA GLN A 105 35.65 -4.98 15.09
C GLN A 105 35.94 -5.62 13.73
N GLN A 106 36.00 -4.86 12.65
CA GLN A 106 36.11 -5.37 11.28
C GLN A 106 37.37 -6.21 11.00
N SER A 107 38.46 -6.01 11.77
CA SER A 107 39.68 -6.79 11.64
C SER A 107 39.57 -8.23 12.16
N LYS A 108 38.50 -8.57 12.90
CA LYS A 108 38.29 -9.93 13.42
C LYS A 108 37.93 -10.91 12.30
N GLY A 109 38.46 -12.12 12.40
CA GLY A 109 38.25 -13.17 11.38
C GLY A 109 36.78 -13.65 11.29
N ASP A 110 36.07 -13.65 12.42
CA ASP A 110 34.69 -14.09 12.60
C ASP A 110 33.68 -12.92 12.52
N PHE A 111 33.97 -11.90 11.72
CA PHE A 111 33.16 -10.68 11.67
C PHE A 111 31.72 -10.90 11.17
N ASP A 112 31.49 -11.88 10.33
CA ASP A 112 30.14 -12.31 9.91
C ASP A 112 29.30 -12.78 11.11
N THR A 113 29.89 -13.62 11.98
CA THR A 113 29.24 -14.08 13.21
C THR A 113 28.97 -12.92 14.17
N ILE A 114 29.93 -11.99 14.33
CA ILE A 114 29.74 -10.80 15.17
C ILE A 114 28.59 -9.94 14.65
N PHE A 115 28.52 -9.72 13.34
CA PHE A 115 27.47 -8.95 12.69
C PHE A 115 26.07 -9.60 12.88
N ASP A 116 25.96 -10.89 12.56
CA ASP A 116 24.70 -11.64 12.68
C ASP A 116 24.22 -11.72 14.13
N ASN A 117 25.12 -11.96 15.10
CA ASN A 117 24.79 -11.95 16.52
C ASN A 117 24.34 -10.56 17.00
N THR A 118 24.93 -9.49 16.48
CA THR A 118 24.47 -8.13 16.79
C THR A 118 23.02 -7.91 16.36
N MET A 119 22.66 -8.33 15.14
CA MET A 119 21.31 -8.19 14.60
C MET A 119 20.30 -8.98 15.45
N THR A 120 20.62 -10.23 15.76
CA THR A 120 19.72 -11.09 16.56
C THR A 120 19.59 -10.64 18.02
N ASP A 121 20.67 -10.19 18.67
CA ASP A 121 20.62 -9.68 20.04
C ASP A 121 19.80 -8.38 20.15
N ILE A 122 19.90 -7.48 19.16
CA ILE A 122 19.01 -6.30 19.09
C ILE A 122 17.54 -6.74 19.01
N ALA A 123 17.21 -7.72 18.17
CA ALA A 123 15.85 -8.21 18.03
C ALA A 123 15.33 -8.87 19.31
N GLU A 124 16.16 -9.68 19.99
CA GLU A 124 15.79 -10.36 21.24
C GLU A 124 15.55 -9.36 22.38
N LYS A 125 16.45 -8.41 22.57
CA LYS A 125 16.34 -7.39 23.63
C LYS A 125 15.17 -6.46 23.45
N ASN A 126 14.78 -6.22 22.21
CA ASN A 126 13.66 -5.37 21.86
C ASN A 126 12.49 -6.18 21.29
N ALA A 127 12.28 -7.43 21.74
CA ALA A 127 11.29 -8.33 21.17
C ALA A 127 9.85 -7.79 21.17
N ALA A 128 9.51 -6.89 22.10
CA ALA A 128 8.23 -6.20 22.12
C ALA A 128 8.05 -5.31 20.88
N ILE A 129 9.13 -4.70 20.38
CA ILE A 129 9.12 -3.78 19.23
C ILE A 129 9.40 -4.54 17.91
N PHE A 130 10.37 -5.48 17.94
CA PHE A 130 10.90 -6.14 16.72
C PHE A 130 10.34 -7.54 16.47
N SER A 131 9.18 -7.87 16.97
CA SER A 131 8.53 -9.14 16.63
C SER A 131 7.28 -8.94 15.78
N THR A 132 7.05 -9.86 14.84
CA THR A 132 5.79 -9.98 14.13
C THR A 132 4.87 -10.91 14.86
N GLN A 133 3.64 -10.51 15.13
CA GLN A 133 2.64 -11.38 15.73
C GLN A 133 1.80 -12.06 14.64
N THR A 134 1.61 -13.36 14.78
CA THR A 134 0.75 -14.16 13.93
C THR A 134 -0.62 -14.36 14.58
N THR A 135 -1.59 -14.87 13.84
CA THR A 135 -2.95 -15.13 14.37
C THR A 135 -3.00 -16.15 15.50
N ASP A 136 -1.99 -16.99 15.64
CA ASP A 136 -1.82 -17.98 16.73
C ASP A 136 -0.93 -17.45 17.88
N ASN A 137 -0.67 -16.16 17.92
CA ASN A 137 0.18 -15.46 18.89
C ASN A 137 1.67 -15.88 18.88
N THR A 138 2.14 -16.50 17.81
CA THR A 138 3.58 -16.76 17.64
C THR A 138 4.30 -15.47 17.28
N LYS A 139 5.43 -15.19 17.96
CA LYS A 139 6.27 -14.04 17.68
C LYS A 139 7.43 -14.43 16.77
N ILE A 140 7.56 -13.75 15.63
CA ILE A 140 8.65 -13.92 14.68
C ILE A 140 9.54 -12.68 14.76
N PRO A 141 10.86 -12.81 15.00
CA PRO A 141 11.76 -11.67 15.09
C PRO A 141 11.82 -10.92 13.77
N LEU A 142 11.98 -9.59 13.83
CA LEU A 142 12.08 -8.76 12.64
C LEU A 142 13.49 -8.78 12.03
N PHE A 143 14.52 -8.89 12.89
CA PHE A 143 15.90 -9.13 12.47
C PHE A 143 16.23 -10.61 12.52
N GLU A 144 16.97 -11.06 11.54
CA GLU A 144 17.51 -12.41 11.40
C GLU A 144 18.98 -12.35 11.00
N THR A 145 19.66 -13.47 11.00
CA THR A 145 21.03 -13.57 10.47
C THR A 145 21.01 -13.26 8.97
N LEU A 146 21.93 -12.47 8.47
CA LEU A 146 21.94 -11.99 7.09
C LEU A 146 23.09 -12.57 6.25
N THR A 147 24.22 -12.90 6.89
CA THR A 147 25.41 -13.36 6.15
C THR A 147 25.24 -14.74 5.55
N HIS A 148 24.31 -15.56 6.09
CA HIS A 148 24.04 -16.90 5.57
C HIS A 148 23.46 -16.91 4.14
N PHE A 149 22.88 -15.78 3.67
CA PHE A 149 22.43 -15.63 2.29
C PHE A 149 23.59 -15.64 1.28
N VAL A 150 24.81 -15.29 1.73
CA VAL A 150 26.03 -15.49 0.93
C VAL A 150 26.41 -16.98 1.04
N THR A 151 26.26 -17.71 -0.06
CA THR A 151 26.47 -19.17 -0.10
C THR A 151 27.93 -19.54 0.16
N ASP A 152 28.87 -18.77 -0.38
CA ASP A 152 30.30 -18.97 -0.12
C ASP A 152 30.69 -18.42 1.27
N THR A 153 30.93 -19.34 2.20
CA THR A 153 31.27 -19.00 3.58
C THR A 153 32.53 -18.15 3.71
N ALA A 154 33.51 -18.30 2.79
CA ALA A 154 34.75 -17.51 2.79
C ALA A 154 34.49 -16.02 2.54
N HIS A 155 33.39 -15.68 1.89
CA HIS A 155 33.02 -14.29 1.56
C HIS A 155 32.09 -13.63 2.57
N ARG A 156 31.53 -14.34 3.52
CA ARG A 156 30.55 -13.81 4.51
C ARG A 156 31.09 -12.65 5.33
N ALA A 157 32.29 -12.82 5.89
CA ALA A 157 32.91 -11.77 6.68
C ALA A 157 33.23 -10.51 5.84
N ALA A 158 33.65 -10.69 4.59
CA ALA A 158 33.89 -9.58 3.65
C ALA A 158 32.58 -8.86 3.28
N PHE A 159 31.50 -9.62 3.08
CA PHE A 159 30.16 -9.08 2.83
C PHE A 159 29.67 -8.23 4.02
N ALA A 160 29.73 -8.76 5.25
CA ALA A 160 29.35 -8.02 6.45
C ALA A 160 30.14 -6.71 6.60
N ARG A 161 31.46 -6.73 6.35
CA ARG A 161 32.29 -5.51 6.33
C ARG A 161 31.79 -4.51 5.31
N ALA A 162 31.55 -4.95 4.08
CA ALA A 162 31.07 -4.08 3.01
C ALA A 162 29.73 -3.41 3.35
N LEU A 163 28.82 -4.10 4.04
CA LEU A 163 27.57 -3.50 4.54
C LEU A 163 27.86 -2.44 5.60
N VAL A 164 28.66 -2.75 6.62
CA VAL A 164 28.97 -1.81 7.71
C VAL A 164 29.68 -0.56 7.19
N ASP A 165 30.55 -0.70 6.18
CA ASP A 165 31.26 0.44 5.53
C ASP A 165 30.28 1.45 4.93
N LYS A 166 29.16 1.00 4.38
CA LYS A 166 28.12 1.90 3.84
C LYS A 166 27.38 2.65 4.95
N LEU A 167 27.18 2.02 6.08
CA LEU A 167 26.39 2.59 7.17
C LEU A 167 27.15 3.67 7.95
N VAL A 168 28.46 3.53 8.13
CA VAL A 168 29.28 4.46 8.95
C VAL A 168 29.29 5.87 8.39
N ASN A 169 29.30 6.02 7.08
CA ASN A 169 29.42 7.32 6.40
C ASN A 169 28.07 8.03 6.18
N PHE A 170 26.97 7.43 6.60
CA PHE A 170 25.63 7.99 6.47
C PHE A 170 25.05 8.38 7.83
N SER A 171 24.16 9.39 7.86
CA SER A 171 23.40 9.78 9.06
C SER A 171 21.97 10.14 8.71
N PHE A 172 21.00 9.57 9.47
CA PHE A 172 19.59 9.93 9.42
C PHE A 172 19.24 11.16 10.28
N GLU A 173 20.17 11.75 11.01
CA GLU A 173 19.85 12.80 12.00
C GLU A 173 19.04 13.97 11.41
N ALA A 174 19.39 14.39 10.18
CA ALA A 174 18.61 15.41 9.47
C ALA A 174 17.20 14.93 9.05
N ALA A 175 17.03 13.63 8.86
CA ALA A 175 15.74 13.06 8.46
C ALA A 175 14.70 13.02 9.59
N PHE A 176 15.14 13.04 10.85
CA PHE A 176 14.21 13.02 11.99
C PHE A 176 13.43 14.34 12.18
N GLN A 177 13.74 15.35 11.39
CA GLN A 177 13.00 16.61 11.33
C GLN A 177 12.10 16.68 10.08
N GLU A 178 12.24 15.71 9.18
CA GLU A 178 11.41 15.59 7.98
C GLU A 178 10.04 14.98 8.32
N HIS A 179 9.08 15.23 7.44
CA HIS A 179 7.70 14.78 7.62
C HIS A 179 7.40 13.50 6.83
N TYR A 180 6.17 13.02 6.95
CA TYR A 180 5.62 11.84 6.32
C TYR A 180 6.01 11.66 4.85
N ASP A 181 5.96 12.71 4.03
CA ASP A 181 6.27 12.64 2.59
C ASP A 181 7.70 12.17 2.29
N PHE A 182 8.65 12.51 3.17
CA PHE A 182 10.02 12.01 3.08
C PHE A 182 10.06 10.50 3.26
N PHE A 183 9.54 9.98 4.38
CA PHE A 183 9.56 8.55 4.67
C PHE A 183 8.73 7.74 3.70
N ALA A 184 7.57 8.24 3.28
CA ALA A 184 6.74 7.62 2.24
C ALA A 184 7.51 7.48 0.93
N SER A 185 8.22 8.54 0.49
CA SER A 185 9.00 8.50 -0.75
C SER A 185 10.21 7.58 -0.68
N ILE A 186 10.89 7.50 0.47
CA ILE A 186 12.01 6.58 0.69
C ILE A 186 11.51 5.12 0.74
N PHE A 187 10.41 4.88 1.42
CA PHE A 187 9.80 3.57 1.48
C PHE A 187 9.35 3.08 0.09
N GLU A 188 8.71 3.95 -0.69
CA GLU A 188 8.33 3.68 -2.08
C GLU A 188 9.55 3.31 -2.94
N TYR A 189 10.64 4.07 -2.82
CA TYR A 189 11.89 3.76 -3.51
C TYR A 189 12.48 2.41 -3.07
N LEU A 190 12.47 2.12 -1.77
CA LEU A 190 12.99 0.88 -1.20
C LEU A 190 12.26 -0.36 -1.74
N ILE A 191 10.93 -0.28 -1.95
CA ILE A 191 10.12 -1.42 -2.39
C ILE A 191 9.93 -1.50 -3.91
N LYS A 192 10.30 -0.45 -4.66
CA LYS A 192 10.04 -0.32 -6.11
C LYS A 192 10.55 -1.53 -6.91
N ASP A 193 11.81 -1.89 -6.73
CA ASP A 193 12.45 -2.97 -7.51
C ASP A 193 11.92 -4.35 -7.11
N TYR A 194 11.53 -4.51 -5.85
CA TYR A 194 10.96 -5.78 -5.35
C TYR A 194 9.57 -6.06 -5.90
N ASN A 195 8.84 -5.02 -6.23
CA ASN A 195 7.55 -5.14 -6.92
C ASN A 195 7.74 -5.60 -8.37
N THR A 196 8.84 -5.24 -9.00
CA THR A 196 9.15 -5.56 -10.41
C THR A 196 9.78 -6.95 -10.55
N ALA A 197 10.72 -7.33 -9.68
CA ALA A 197 11.46 -8.59 -9.75
C ALA A 197 10.60 -9.85 -9.43
N GLY A 198 9.51 -9.69 -8.70
CA GLY A 198 8.58 -10.79 -8.34
C GLY A 198 7.61 -11.20 -9.45
N GLY A 199 7.84 -10.84 -10.72
CA GLY A 199 6.96 -11.22 -11.85
C GLY A 199 5.57 -10.57 -11.79
N GLY A 200 5.44 -9.41 -11.18
CA GLY A 200 4.19 -8.68 -11.06
C GLY A 200 3.26 -9.15 -9.94
N LYS A 201 3.50 -10.31 -9.34
CA LYS A 201 2.61 -10.85 -8.28
C LYS A 201 2.58 -10.03 -6.99
N TYR A 202 3.59 -9.21 -6.73
CA TYR A 202 3.68 -8.39 -5.52
C TYR A 202 3.33 -6.91 -5.74
N ALA A 203 3.37 -6.45 -6.99
CA ALA A 203 2.96 -5.10 -7.36
C ALA A 203 1.42 -4.92 -7.30
N GLU A 204 0.66 -6.02 -7.23
CA GLU A 204 -0.81 -6.01 -7.06
C GLU A 204 -1.25 -5.42 -5.72
N TYR A 205 -0.36 -5.35 -4.73
CA TYR A 205 -0.69 -4.94 -3.36
C TYR A 205 -0.15 -3.55 -2.96
N TYR A 206 0.49 -2.85 -3.90
CA TYR A 206 0.99 -1.50 -3.63
C TYR A 206 -0.05 -0.44 -4.03
N THR A 207 -0.43 0.39 -3.07
CA THR A 207 -1.31 1.53 -3.32
C THR A 207 -0.47 2.77 -3.63
N PRO A 208 -0.67 3.44 -4.78
CA PRO A 208 0.04 4.67 -5.10
C PRO A 208 -0.20 5.76 -4.05
N HIS A 209 0.86 6.49 -3.70
CA HIS A 209 0.81 7.53 -2.66
C HIS A 209 -0.31 8.56 -2.91
N ALA A 210 -0.49 9.04 -4.13
CA ALA A 210 -1.55 9.99 -4.48
C ALA A 210 -2.96 9.46 -4.15
N ILE A 211 -3.22 8.15 -4.39
CA ILE A 211 -4.51 7.52 -4.05
C ILE A 211 -4.68 7.44 -2.53
N ALA A 212 -3.63 7.05 -1.81
CA ALA A 212 -3.64 6.98 -0.36
C ALA A 212 -3.90 8.37 0.27
N THR A 213 -3.27 9.41 -0.27
CA THR A 213 -3.48 10.80 0.15
C THR A 213 -4.92 11.27 -0.10
N ILE A 214 -5.48 10.98 -1.28
CA ILE A 214 -6.88 11.30 -1.58
C ILE A 214 -7.81 10.60 -0.58
N MET A 215 -7.63 9.29 -0.37
CA MET A 215 -8.47 8.52 0.56
C MET A 215 -8.38 9.08 1.99
N ALA A 216 -7.19 9.35 2.50
CA ALA A 216 -6.99 9.89 3.83
C ALA A 216 -7.62 11.29 4.01
N ARG A 217 -7.36 12.20 3.07
CA ARG A 217 -7.88 13.57 3.12
C ARG A 217 -9.41 13.62 3.03
N LEU A 218 -10.02 12.72 2.26
CA LEU A 218 -11.48 12.66 2.13
C LEU A 218 -12.18 11.99 3.30
N LEU A 219 -11.54 11.04 3.97
CA LEU A 219 -12.07 10.39 5.16
C LEU A 219 -12.00 11.29 6.39
N VAL A 220 -10.84 11.91 6.63
CA VAL A 220 -10.56 12.69 7.83
C VAL A 220 -11.16 14.10 7.73
N GLY A 221 -11.13 14.69 6.53
CA GLY A 221 -11.55 16.08 6.33
C GLY A 221 -10.60 17.06 7.01
N ASP A 222 -11.12 18.24 7.38
CA ASP A 222 -10.37 19.31 8.08
C ASP A 222 -10.54 19.24 9.60
N ASN A 223 -10.88 18.08 10.15
CA ASN A 223 -11.22 17.93 11.57
C ASN A 223 -9.96 17.92 12.44
N ALA A 224 -9.57 19.10 12.92
CA ALA A 224 -8.38 19.30 13.76
C ALA A 224 -8.49 18.67 15.18
N ASP A 225 -9.69 18.29 15.61
CA ASP A 225 -9.98 17.85 16.98
C ASP A 225 -10.10 16.33 17.15
N LEU A 226 -9.64 15.56 16.17
CA LEU A 226 -9.62 14.10 16.30
C LEU A 226 -8.57 13.65 17.31
N HIS A 227 -8.99 12.79 18.26
CA HIS A 227 -8.13 12.20 19.28
C HIS A 227 -8.48 10.73 19.47
N SER A 228 -7.47 9.92 19.79
CA SER A 228 -7.62 8.49 20.11
C SER A 228 -8.37 7.69 19.03
N GLN A 229 -8.11 8.02 17.76
CA GLN A 229 -8.77 7.35 16.64
C GLN A 229 -8.18 5.97 16.40
N GLU A 230 -9.02 4.99 16.13
CA GLU A 230 -8.65 3.64 15.77
C GLU A 230 -8.80 3.44 14.26
N CYS A 231 -7.67 3.20 13.58
CA CYS A 231 -7.60 3.04 12.13
C CYS A 231 -7.29 1.58 11.78
N TYR A 232 -8.01 1.02 10.82
CA TYR A 232 -7.85 -0.39 10.45
C TYR A 232 -7.75 -0.61 8.94
N ASP A 233 -6.87 -1.54 8.54
CA ASP A 233 -6.82 -2.09 7.18
C ASP A 233 -6.80 -3.63 7.23
N PRO A 234 -7.84 -4.30 6.71
CA PRO A 234 -7.95 -5.77 6.67
C PRO A 234 -7.08 -6.44 5.59
N SER A 235 -6.46 -5.67 4.71
CA SER A 235 -5.58 -6.10 3.63
C SER A 235 -4.39 -5.16 3.50
N ALA A 236 -3.71 -4.93 4.62
CA ALA A 236 -2.85 -3.77 4.85
C ALA A 236 -1.65 -3.67 3.89
N GLY A 237 -1.24 -4.78 3.28
CA GLY A 237 -0.06 -4.79 2.42
C GLY A 237 1.15 -4.21 3.14
N THR A 238 1.77 -3.21 2.55
CA THR A 238 2.91 -2.49 3.14
C THR A 238 2.51 -1.30 4.03
N GLY A 239 1.20 -1.05 4.22
CA GLY A 239 0.67 -0.04 5.11
C GLY A 239 0.54 1.36 4.54
N THR A 240 0.68 1.56 3.25
CA THR A 240 0.65 2.89 2.62
C THR A 240 -0.64 3.67 2.93
N LEU A 241 -1.81 3.01 2.89
CA LEU A 241 -3.09 3.64 3.26
C LEU A 241 -3.13 4.07 4.72
N LEU A 242 -2.65 3.22 5.61
CA LEU A 242 -2.63 3.47 7.05
C LEU A 242 -1.68 4.61 7.41
N MET A 243 -0.52 4.70 6.74
CA MET A 243 0.42 5.80 6.95
C MET A 243 -0.16 7.14 6.49
N ALA A 244 -0.79 7.18 5.31
CA ALA A 244 -1.46 8.38 4.84
C ALA A 244 -2.59 8.83 5.78
N LEU A 245 -3.36 7.87 6.31
CA LEU A 245 -4.45 8.13 7.25
C LEU A 245 -3.93 8.65 8.58
N SER A 246 -2.88 8.02 9.16
CA SER A 246 -2.28 8.45 10.41
C SER A 246 -1.66 9.84 10.31
N HIS A 247 -1.02 10.14 9.19
CA HIS A 247 -0.47 11.47 8.94
C HIS A 247 -1.57 12.53 8.89
N GLN A 248 -2.69 12.25 8.21
CA GLN A 248 -3.81 13.20 8.12
C GLN A 248 -4.51 13.44 9.47
N ILE A 249 -4.54 12.44 10.36
CA ILE A 249 -5.10 12.55 11.72
C ILE A 249 -4.09 13.18 12.69
N GLY A 250 -2.83 12.85 12.51
CA GLY A 250 -1.71 13.06 13.42
C GLY A 250 -1.31 11.74 14.09
N GLU A 251 -0.03 11.38 13.97
CA GLU A 251 0.51 10.09 14.39
C GLU A 251 0.30 9.81 15.89
N GLU A 252 0.34 10.85 16.73
CA GLU A 252 0.09 10.74 18.18
C GLU A 252 -1.40 10.65 18.55
N ARG A 253 -2.30 10.84 17.58
CA ARG A 253 -3.76 10.91 17.79
C ARG A 253 -4.50 9.67 17.32
N CYS A 254 -3.79 8.68 16.78
CA CYS A 254 -4.40 7.45 16.30
C CYS A 254 -3.58 6.21 16.67
N THR A 255 -4.29 5.08 16.68
CA THR A 255 -3.70 3.74 16.80
C THR A 255 -4.02 2.97 15.52
N ILE A 256 -3.00 2.34 14.96
CA ILE A 256 -3.10 1.57 13.72
C ILE A 256 -3.31 0.10 14.05
N PHE A 257 -4.34 -0.47 13.47
CA PHE A 257 -4.65 -1.90 13.45
C PHE A 257 -4.54 -2.41 12.02
N SER A 258 -3.98 -3.59 11.84
CA SER A 258 -3.83 -4.15 10.51
C SER A 258 -3.81 -5.66 10.53
N GLN A 259 -4.21 -6.26 9.43
CA GLN A 259 -4.03 -7.69 9.19
C GLN A 259 -3.74 -7.94 7.72
N ASP A 260 -2.77 -8.80 7.44
CA ASP A 260 -2.43 -9.21 6.07
C ASP A 260 -1.92 -10.65 6.06
N ILE A 261 -2.29 -11.42 5.04
CA ILE A 261 -1.88 -12.81 4.89
C ILE A 261 -0.39 -12.94 4.57
N SER A 262 0.20 -11.94 3.95
CA SER A 262 1.59 -11.94 3.50
C SER A 262 2.55 -11.62 4.64
N GLN A 263 3.38 -12.58 5.02
CA GLN A 263 4.46 -12.36 5.99
C GLN A 263 5.43 -11.25 5.54
N ARG A 264 5.73 -11.21 4.24
CA ARG A 264 6.60 -10.19 3.65
C ARG A 264 6.00 -8.80 3.79
N SER A 265 4.73 -8.63 3.41
CA SER A 265 4.02 -7.35 3.53
C SER A 265 3.95 -6.88 4.98
N ASN A 266 3.70 -7.81 5.92
CA ASN A 266 3.63 -7.48 7.35
C ASN A 266 4.99 -7.01 7.90
N LYS A 267 6.12 -7.63 7.50
CA LYS A 267 7.47 -7.14 7.85
C LYS A 267 7.70 -5.72 7.31
N MET A 268 7.28 -5.44 6.07
CA MET A 268 7.39 -4.12 5.46
C MET A 268 6.48 -3.08 6.14
N LEU A 269 5.26 -3.47 6.51
CA LEU A 269 4.37 -2.62 7.28
C LEU A 269 4.99 -2.21 8.62
N LYS A 270 5.62 -3.16 9.35
CA LYS A 270 6.28 -2.84 10.61
C LYS A 270 7.46 -1.89 10.43
N LEU A 271 8.24 -2.06 9.37
CA LEU A 271 9.26 -1.09 9.00
C LEU A 271 8.65 0.30 8.77
N ASN A 272 7.55 0.36 8.05
CA ASN A 272 6.85 1.61 7.75
C ASN A 272 6.30 2.29 9.01
N LEU A 273 5.71 1.52 9.93
CA LEU A 273 5.27 2.00 11.25
C LEU A 273 6.44 2.60 12.06
N LEU A 274 7.59 1.90 12.08
CA LEU A 274 8.79 2.39 12.78
C LEU A 274 9.33 3.70 12.19
N LEU A 275 9.40 3.79 10.87
CA LEU A 275 9.88 4.99 10.17
C LEU A 275 8.96 6.20 10.42
N ASN A 276 7.67 5.97 10.59
CA ASN A 276 6.67 7.02 10.83
C ASN A 276 6.35 7.24 12.33
N GLY A 277 7.11 6.66 13.26
CA GLY A 277 6.93 6.90 14.69
C GLY A 277 5.71 6.24 15.34
N LEU A 278 5.06 5.29 14.64
CA LEU A 278 3.85 4.58 15.09
C LEU A 278 4.20 3.29 15.85
N VAL A 279 5.17 3.35 16.74
CA VAL A 279 5.73 2.19 17.45
C VAL A 279 4.67 1.52 18.33
N SER A 280 3.80 2.28 18.97
CA SER A 280 2.69 1.77 19.78
C SER A 280 1.69 0.90 19.01
N SER A 281 1.70 0.98 17.68
CA SER A 281 0.83 0.20 16.80
C SER A 281 1.43 -1.12 16.32
N LEU A 282 2.71 -1.40 16.63
CA LEU A 282 3.42 -2.59 16.14
C LEU A 282 2.78 -3.92 16.59
N ASP A 283 2.24 -3.96 17.81
CA ASP A 283 1.58 -5.14 18.37
C ASP A 283 0.24 -5.44 17.68
N TYR A 284 -0.35 -4.46 17.01
CA TYR A 284 -1.61 -4.59 16.27
C TYR A 284 -1.42 -4.88 14.78
N ALA A 285 -0.17 -5.02 14.32
CA ALA A 285 0.16 -5.43 12.96
C ALA A 285 0.25 -6.96 12.87
N ILE A 286 -0.83 -7.60 12.46
CA ILE A 286 -1.02 -9.05 12.53
C ILE A 286 -0.78 -9.71 11.17
N GLN A 287 -0.04 -10.82 11.16
CA GLN A 287 0.11 -11.67 9.99
C GLN A 287 -0.93 -12.80 10.03
N GLY A 288 -1.77 -12.89 9.01
CA GLY A 288 -2.76 -13.95 8.87
C GLY A 288 -3.91 -13.61 7.94
N ASP A 289 -4.71 -14.64 7.59
CA ASP A 289 -5.88 -14.50 6.72
C ASP A 289 -7.04 -13.81 7.46
N THR A 290 -7.29 -12.56 7.11
CA THR A 290 -8.32 -11.70 7.70
C THR A 290 -9.74 -12.25 7.50
N LEU A 291 -10.01 -12.82 6.33
CA LEU A 291 -11.36 -13.29 6.03
C LEU A 291 -11.68 -14.59 6.76
N VAL A 292 -10.72 -15.49 6.89
CA VAL A 292 -10.89 -16.78 7.57
C VAL A 292 -10.77 -16.64 9.07
N SER A 293 -9.77 -15.91 9.54
CA SER A 293 -9.40 -15.79 10.94
C SER A 293 -9.11 -14.35 11.33
N PRO A 294 -10.16 -13.48 11.40
CA PRO A 294 -9.98 -12.11 11.84
C PRO A 294 -9.46 -12.08 13.27
N TYR A 295 -8.31 -11.42 13.45
CA TYR A 295 -7.64 -11.34 14.75
C TYR A 295 -8.27 -10.29 15.65
N HIS A 296 -8.57 -9.11 15.09
CA HIS A 296 -9.11 -8.00 15.86
C HIS A 296 -10.58 -8.24 16.19
N LYS A 297 -10.81 -8.63 17.42
CA LYS A 297 -12.13 -8.94 17.99
C LYS A 297 -12.56 -7.88 18.99
N SER A 298 -13.86 -7.81 19.22
CA SER A 298 -14.45 -7.11 20.37
C SER A 298 -13.99 -7.73 21.68
N ASP A 299 -14.18 -7.03 22.80
CA ASP A 299 -13.73 -7.47 24.12
C ASP A 299 -14.35 -8.81 24.56
N ASP A 300 -15.54 -9.16 24.04
CA ASP A 300 -16.19 -10.44 24.24
C ASP A 300 -15.61 -11.59 23.40
N GLY A 301 -14.71 -11.27 22.46
CA GLY A 301 -14.07 -12.23 21.55
C GLY A 301 -14.99 -12.81 20.47
N GLN A 302 -16.27 -12.43 20.43
CA GLN A 302 -17.28 -13.03 19.53
C GLN A 302 -17.51 -12.23 18.26
N SER A 303 -17.51 -10.89 18.38
CA SER A 303 -17.73 -9.98 17.27
C SER A 303 -16.42 -9.43 16.72
N LEU A 304 -16.47 -8.79 15.55
CA LEU A 304 -15.36 -8.00 15.05
C LEU A 304 -15.21 -6.72 15.89
N ARG A 305 -13.96 -6.33 16.18
CA ARG A 305 -13.67 -4.98 16.66
C ARG A 305 -14.15 -3.98 15.63
N GLN A 306 -14.72 -2.88 16.09
CA GLN A 306 -15.17 -1.77 15.25
C GLN A 306 -14.23 -0.59 15.40
N PHE A 307 -13.96 0.10 14.28
CA PHE A 307 -12.96 1.14 14.17
C PHE A 307 -13.59 2.46 13.71
N ASP A 308 -12.91 3.58 14.02
CA ASP A 308 -13.33 4.90 13.57
C ASP A 308 -13.10 5.07 12.08
N PHE A 309 -11.95 4.59 11.60
CA PHE A 309 -11.60 4.62 10.18
C PHE A 309 -11.18 3.23 9.70
N VAL A 310 -11.74 2.81 8.56
CA VAL A 310 -11.33 1.58 7.88
C VAL A 310 -10.98 1.89 6.44
N VAL A 311 -9.76 1.55 6.04
CA VAL A 311 -9.28 1.68 4.66
C VAL A 311 -8.91 0.32 4.11
N SER A 312 -9.00 0.11 2.81
CA SER A 312 -8.58 -1.16 2.21
C SER A 312 -8.31 -1.01 0.72
N ASN A 313 -7.23 -1.63 0.26
CA ASN A 313 -7.01 -1.94 -1.15
C ASN A 313 -6.84 -3.46 -1.28
N PRO A 314 -7.96 -4.21 -1.31
CA PRO A 314 -7.91 -5.67 -1.28
C PRO A 314 -7.56 -6.26 -2.65
N PRO A 315 -7.10 -7.52 -2.72
CA PRO A 315 -7.02 -8.24 -3.97
C PRO A 315 -8.42 -8.33 -4.61
N PHE A 316 -8.49 -8.05 -5.93
CA PHE A 316 -9.78 -8.09 -6.64
C PHE A 316 -10.21 -9.51 -6.95
N LYS A 317 -9.28 -10.36 -7.33
CA LYS A 317 -9.50 -11.74 -7.71
C LYS A 317 -8.45 -12.64 -7.07
N MET A 318 -8.89 -13.74 -6.49
CA MET A 318 -8.01 -14.72 -5.86
C MET A 318 -8.71 -16.07 -5.80
N ASP A 319 -7.97 -17.17 -5.91
CA ASP A 319 -8.48 -18.50 -5.58
C ASP A 319 -8.57 -18.65 -4.05
N PHE A 320 -9.77 -18.67 -3.52
CA PHE A 320 -10.08 -19.00 -2.13
C PHE A 320 -11.04 -20.19 -2.01
N SER A 321 -11.05 -21.06 -3.03
CA SER A 321 -11.93 -22.23 -3.08
C SER A 321 -11.77 -23.15 -1.86
N ALA A 322 -10.57 -23.25 -1.31
CA ALA A 322 -10.31 -24.06 -0.10
C ALA A 322 -10.94 -23.53 1.19
N THR A 323 -11.27 -22.24 1.23
CA THR A 323 -11.82 -21.57 2.42
C THR A 323 -13.23 -21.02 2.21
N GLN A 324 -13.78 -21.16 1.01
CA GLN A 324 -15.08 -20.61 0.61
C GLN A 324 -16.21 -21.04 1.55
N GLU A 325 -16.27 -22.32 1.91
CA GLU A 325 -17.30 -22.86 2.82
C GLU A 325 -17.22 -22.24 4.23
N LYS A 326 -15.99 -22.01 4.73
CA LYS A 326 -15.77 -21.35 6.04
C LYS A 326 -16.29 -19.91 6.03
N LEU A 327 -16.14 -19.20 4.90
CA LEU A 327 -16.67 -17.85 4.75
C LEU A 327 -18.20 -17.89 4.61
N ALA A 328 -18.73 -18.78 3.80
CA ALA A 328 -20.18 -18.94 3.60
C ALA A 328 -20.92 -19.33 4.89
N ALA A 329 -20.26 -19.99 5.82
CA ALA A 329 -20.79 -20.32 7.14
C ALA A 329 -20.97 -19.09 8.08
N GLN A 330 -20.57 -17.89 7.65
CA GLN A 330 -20.66 -16.63 8.41
C GLN A 330 -21.66 -15.63 7.79
N PRO A 331 -22.96 -15.95 7.67
CA PRO A 331 -23.92 -15.12 6.92
C PRO A 331 -24.16 -13.74 7.57
N ALA A 332 -23.93 -13.60 8.87
CA ALA A 332 -24.02 -12.30 9.55
C ALA A 332 -22.92 -11.33 9.05
N ARG A 333 -21.74 -11.86 8.79
CA ARG A 333 -20.60 -11.08 8.27
C ARG A 333 -20.67 -10.91 6.76
N PHE A 334 -21.05 -11.97 6.02
CA PHE A 334 -21.14 -11.98 4.56
C PHE A 334 -22.62 -12.00 4.10
N TRP A 335 -23.35 -11.00 4.54
CA TRP A 335 -24.81 -10.88 4.36
C TRP A 335 -25.25 -10.78 2.89
N ALA A 336 -24.40 -10.31 1.99
CA ALA A 336 -24.68 -10.34 0.55
C ALA A 336 -24.28 -11.68 -0.11
N GLY A 337 -23.68 -12.59 0.66
CA GLY A 337 -23.17 -13.88 0.22
C GLY A 337 -21.67 -13.87 -0.08
N VAL A 338 -21.17 -15.05 -0.37
CA VAL A 338 -19.76 -15.32 -0.73
C VAL A 338 -19.75 -15.90 -2.15
N PRO A 339 -18.81 -15.48 -3.03
CA PRO A 339 -18.71 -16.03 -4.39
C PRO A 339 -18.62 -17.54 -4.41
N ASN A 340 -19.41 -18.17 -5.27
CA ASN A 340 -19.36 -19.61 -5.47
C ASN A 340 -18.02 -20.04 -6.10
N VAL A 341 -17.62 -21.28 -5.82
CA VAL A 341 -16.43 -21.87 -6.44
C VAL A 341 -16.78 -22.27 -7.88
N PRO A 342 -16.13 -21.69 -8.90
CA PRO A 342 -16.36 -22.07 -10.28
C PRO A 342 -15.62 -23.37 -10.62
N ASP A 343 -16.10 -24.12 -11.61
CA ASP A 343 -15.44 -25.34 -12.09
C ASP A 343 -14.06 -25.06 -12.69
N LYS A 344 -13.91 -23.91 -13.33
CA LYS A 344 -12.68 -23.47 -13.99
C LYS A 344 -12.36 -22.02 -13.57
N ARG A 345 -11.08 -21.65 -13.64
CA ARG A 345 -10.60 -20.29 -13.38
C ARG A 345 -10.90 -19.79 -11.96
N LYS A 346 -10.61 -20.65 -10.97
CA LYS A 346 -10.77 -20.32 -9.54
C LYS A 346 -10.02 -19.04 -9.13
N GLU A 347 -8.90 -18.75 -9.79
CA GLU A 347 -8.14 -17.51 -9.61
C GLU A 347 -8.91 -16.22 -9.95
N LYS A 348 -10.09 -16.35 -10.59
CA LYS A 348 -10.98 -15.21 -10.92
C LYS A 348 -12.11 -14.98 -9.93
N MET A 349 -12.16 -15.73 -8.82
CA MET A 349 -13.18 -15.51 -7.78
C MET A 349 -13.06 -14.10 -7.20
N ALA A 350 -14.20 -13.37 -7.15
CA ALA A 350 -14.26 -11.95 -6.76
C ALA A 350 -14.16 -11.76 -5.24
N ILE A 351 -12.98 -12.01 -4.66
CA ILE A 351 -12.72 -11.96 -3.21
C ILE A 351 -12.96 -10.56 -2.63
N TYR A 352 -12.77 -9.50 -3.41
CA TYR A 352 -13.02 -8.12 -2.97
C TYR A 352 -14.44 -7.90 -2.43
N THR A 353 -15.44 -8.65 -2.90
CA THR A 353 -16.80 -8.57 -2.40
C THR A 353 -16.93 -9.02 -0.94
N CYS A 354 -16.07 -9.93 -0.50
CA CYS A 354 -15.94 -10.33 0.91
C CYS A 354 -15.26 -9.22 1.73
N PHE A 355 -14.23 -8.57 1.16
CA PHE A 355 -13.55 -7.44 1.82
C PHE A 355 -14.48 -6.24 1.99
N ILE A 356 -15.32 -5.87 1.00
CA ILE A 356 -16.31 -4.79 1.17
C ILE A 356 -17.22 -5.09 2.38
N GLN A 357 -17.73 -6.30 2.47
CA GLN A 357 -18.61 -6.70 3.58
C GLN A 357 -17.86 -6.69 4.92
N HIS A 358 -16.60 -7.13 4.94
CA HIS A 358 -15.76 -7.09 6.13
C HIS A 358 -15.48 -5.64 6.58
N VAL A 359 -15.10 -4.74 5.67
CA VAL A 359 -14.90 -3.31 5.95
C VAL A 359 -16.14 -2.70 6.60
N LEU A 360 -17.32 -2.91 5.99
CA LEU A 360 -18.59 -2.40 6.51
C LEU A 360 -18.96 -2.95 7.90
N ASN A 361 -18.63 -4.21 8.20
CA ASN A 361 -18.83 -4.79 9.53
C ASN A 361 -17.80 -4.34 10.57
N SER A 362 -16.64 -3.86 10.13
CA SER A 362 -15.56 -3.36 11.00
C SER A 362 -15.68 -1.86 11.31
N LEU A 363 -16.66 -1.15 10.76
CA LEU A 363 -16.89 0.26 11.04
C LEU A 363 -17.79 0.45 12.27
N LYS A 364 -17.42 1.37 13.17
CA LYS A 364 -18.28 1.90 14.21
C LYS A 364 -19.55 2.51 13.59
N LYS A 365 -20.59 2.76 14.38
CA LYS A 365 -21.83 3.42 13.91
C LYS A 365 -21.58 4.84 13.37
N THR A 366 -20.55 5.49 13.83
CA THR A 366 -20.09 6.82 13.37
C THR A 366 -18.80 6.73 12.55
N GLY A 367 -18.36 5.50 12.23
CA GLY A 367 -17.11 5.27 11.54
C GLY A 367 -17.21 5.53 10.04
N LYS A 368 -16.09 5.95 9.48
CA LYS A 368 -15.93 6.20 8.04
C LYS A 368 -14.96 5.22 7.41
N GLY A 369 -15.19 4.87 6.15
CA GLY A 369 -14.32 3.93 5.44
C GLY A 369 -14.13 4.28 3.98
N ALA A 370 -13.02 3.79 3.42
CA ALA A 370 -12.79 3.85 1.98
C ALA A 370 -12.17 2.56 1.47
N ILE A 371 -12.62 2.12 0.30
CA ILE A 371 -12.14 0.88 -0.32
C ILE A 371 -11.92 1.05 -1.81
N VAL A 372 -10.78 0.53 -2.29
CA VAL A 372 -10.46 0.44 -3.71
C VAL A 372 -11.14 -0.81 -4.30
N ILE A 373 -11.84 -0.64 -5.42
CA ILE A 373 -12.61 -1.69 -6.06
C ILE A 373 -12.46 -1.63 -7.59
N PRO A 374 -12.71 -2.74 -8.32
CA PRO A 374 -12.84 -2.70 -9.77
C PRO A 374 -14.02 -1.80 -10.18
N THR A 375 -13.83 -0.92 -11.18
CA THR A 375 -14.91 -0.01 -11.65
C THR A 375 -16.16 -0.75 -12.12
N GLY A 376 -16.04 -2.00 -12.57
CA GLY A 376 -17.21 -2.82 -12.92
C GLY A 376 -18.20 -3.03 -11.77
N PHE A 377 -17.77 -2.93 -10.52
CA PHE A 377 -18.63 -3.03 -9.35
C PHE A 377 -19.67 -1.91 -9.30
N ILE A 378 -19.29 -0.65 -9.57
CA ILE A 378 -20.19 0.51 -9.39
C ILE A 378 -21.39 0.53 -10.35
N THR A 379 -21.39 -0.33 -11.37
CA THR A 379 -22.47 -0.48 -12.34
C THR A 379 -23.07 -1.90 -12.37
N ALA A 380 -22.79 -2.71 -11.33
CA ALA A 380 -23.23 -4.09 -11.28
C ALA A 380 -24.77 -4.22 -11.33
N LYS A 381 -25.26 -5.11 -12.21
CA LYS A 381 -26.70 -5.30 -12.47
C LYS A 381 -27.30 -6.47 -11.68
N ASN A 382 -26.49 -7.43 -11.26
CA ASN A 382 -26.94 -8.65 -10.56
C ASN A 382 -25.85 -9.18 -9.61
N GLY A 383 -26.09 -10.31 -8.97
CA GLY A 383 -25.11 -11.03 -8.16
C GLY A 383 -24.89 -10.40 -6.77
N ILE A 384 -23.76 -10.75 -6.18
CA ILE A 384 -23.33 -10.28 -4.85
C ILE A 384 -23.07 -8.78 -4.90
N GLU A 385 -22.40 -8.32 -5.93
CA GLU A 385 -22.09 -6.91 -6.15
C GLU A 385 -23.35 -6.04 -6.11
N LYS A 386 -24.40 -6.46 -6.79
CA LYS A 386 -25.67 -5.74 -6.80
C LYS A 386 -26.34 -5.71 -5.42
N ARG A 387 -26.27 -6.81 -4.67
CA ARG A 387 -26.82 -6.85 -3.30
C ARG A 387 -26.06 -5.90 -2.37
N ILE A 388 -24.72 -5.81 -2.53
CA ILE A 388 -23.90 -4.87 -1.76
C ILE A 388 -24.26 -3.44 -2.15
N LEU A 389 -24.26 -3.09 -3.45
CA LEU A 389 -24.66 -1.75 -3.94
C LEU A 389 -26.01 -1.32 -3.40
N LYS A 390 -27.00 -2.22 -3.51
CA LYS A 390 -28.35 -1.94 -3.01
C LYS A 390 -28.31 -1.59 -1.53
N LYS A 391 -27.66 -2.39 -0.71
CA LYS A 391 -27.62 -2.16 0.74
C LYS A 391 -26.92 -0.86 1.11
N ILE A 392 -25.72 -0.55 0.54
CA ILE A 392 -24.98 0.67 0.91
C ILE A 392 -25.71 1.95 0.48
N VAL A 393 -26.55 1.88 -0.57
CA VAL A 393 -27.39 2.99 -1.02
C VAL A 393 -28.66 3.10 -0.17
N ASP A 394 -29.37 1.99 0.06
CA ASP A 394 -30.61 1.96 0.85
C ASP A 394 -30.39 2.38 2.31
N GLU A 395 -29.25 2.01 2.89
CA GLU A 395 -28.83 2.39 4.25
C GLU A 395 -28.12 3.76 4.31
N HIS A 396 -27.98 4.46 3.18
CA HIS A 396 -27.26 5.74 3.06
C HIS A 396 -25.81 5.71 3.58
N TRP A 397 -25.14 4.56 3.47
CA TRP A 397 -23.76 4.43 3.94
C TRP A 397 -22.73 4.93 2.94
N VAL A 398 -22.99 4.88 1.64
CA VAL A 398 -22.10 5.42 0.62
C VAL A 398 -22.36 6.91 0.46
N TYR A 399 -21.31 7.75 0.62
CA TYR A 399 -21.43 9.20 0.45
C TYR A 399 -20.57 9.73 -0.71
N GLY A 400 -19.73 8.89 -1.31
CA GLY A 400 -18.94 9.27 -2.48
C GLY A 400 -18.34 8.11 -3.23
N CYS A 401 -18.06 8.36 -4.50
CA CYS A 401 -17.33 7.46 -5.40
C CYS A 401 -16.42 8.25 -6.33
N VAL A 402 -15.15 7.86 -6.43
CA VAL A 402 -14.17 8.46 -7.35
C VAL A 402 -13.65 7.38 -8.30
N SER A 403 -13.94 7.50 -9.59
CA SER A 403 -13.36 6.66 -10.64
C SER A 403 -11.97 7.16 -10.99
N MET A 404 -10.95 6.32 -10.82
CA MET A 404 -9.55 6.67 -10.99
C MET A 404 -9.07 6.47 -12.44
N PRO A 405 -7.96 7.10 -12.84
CA PRO A 405 -7.35 6.87 -14.15
C PRO A 405 -6.96 5.40 -14.35
N SER A 406 -7.05 4.93 -15.58
CA SER A 406 -6.47 3.63 -15.96
C SER A 406 -4.95 3.64 -15.74
N ASN A 407 -4.36 2.46 -15.43
CA ASN A 407 -2.92 2.29 -15.25
C ASN A 407 -2.29 3.13 -14.11
N VAL A 408 -3.10 3.66 -13.18
CA VAL A 408 -2.59 4.34 -11.99
C VAL A 408 -2.04 3.32 -10.97
N PHE A 409 -2.56 2.10 -10.97
CA PHE A 409 -2.01 0.96 -10.21
C PHE A 409 -1.02 0.17 -11.07
N ALA A 410 0.10 -0.20 -10.48
CA ALA A 410 1.27 -0.73 -11.18
C ALA A 410 1.04 -2.01 -12.00
N THR A 411 0.02 -2.80 -11.71
CA THR A 411 -0.12 -4.19 -12.20
C THR A 411 -1.46 -4.51 -12.84
N THR A 412 -2.45 -3.66 -12.71
CA THR A 412 -3.78 -3.97 -13.24
C THR A 412 -4.14 -3.02 -14.38
N GLY A 413 -4.30 -3.56 -15.60
CA GLY A 413 -5.03 -2.87 -16.67
C GLY A 413 -6.53 -2.71 -16.35
N THR A 414 -6.93 -3.01 -15.11
CA THR A 414 -8.31 -2.90 -14.63
C THR A 414 -8.54 -1.48 -14.15
N ASN A 415 -9.57 -0.82 -14.66
CA ASN A 415 -10.02 0.47 -14.13
C ASN A 415 -10.53 0.28 -12.71
N VAL A 416 -10.16 1.19 -11.82
CA VAL A 416 -10.52 1.15 -10.41
C VAL A 416 -11.33 2.36 -10.01
N SER A 417 -12.14 2.18 -8.97
CA SER A 417 -12.87 3.26 -8.31
C SER A 417 -12.65 3.15 -6.80
N VAL A 418 -12.73 4.27 -6.09
CA VAL A 418 -12.70 4.31 -4.63
C VAL A 418 -14.10 4.64 -4.13
N LEU A 419 -14.64 3.78 -3.26
CA LEU A 419 -15.88 4.02 -2.56
C LEU A 419 -15.60 4.58 -1.17
N PHE A 420 -16.42 5.56 -0.77
CA PHE A 420 -16.36 6.20 0.54
C PHE A 420 -17.63 5.91 1.31
N PHE A 421 -17.48 5.45 2.56
CA PHE A 421 -18.58 5.08 3.46
C PHE A 421 -18.58 5.96 4.71
N ASP A 422 -19.79 6.34 5.14
CA ASP A 422 -20.07 6.95 6.44
C ASP A 422 -21.26 6.20 7.09
N LYS A 423 -20.99 5.47 8.17
CA LYS A 423 -22.01 4.69 8.86
C LYS A 423 -22.98 5.54 9.68
N SER A 424 -22.68 6.83 9.90
CA SER A 424 -23.63 7.77 10.52
C SER A 424 -24.82 8.10 9.60
N ALA A 425 -24.67 7.83 8.30
CA ALA A 425 -25.71 8.04 7.28
C ALA A 425 -26.29 9.47 7.27
N THR A 426 -25.43 10.47 7.49
CA THR A 426 -25.83 11.88 7.60
C THR A 426 -25.80 12.64 6.28
N ALA A 427 -25.24 12.04 5.22
CA ALA A 427 -25.15 12.68 3.92
C ALA A 427 -26.49 12.66 3.19
N ASP A 428 -26.94 13.80 2.69
CA ASP A 428 -28.17 13.91 1.89
C ASP A 428 -27.93 13.56 0.42
N LYS A 429 -26.70 13.71 -0.06
CA LYS A 429 -26.28 13.45 -1.43
C LYS A 429 -25.00 12.64 -1.47
N VAL A 430 -24.81 11.96 -2.58
CA VAL A 430 -23.60 11.21 -2.92
C VAL A 430 -22.82 11.96 -4.00
N ILE A 431 -21.55 12.25 -3.75
CA ILE A 431 -20.68 12.87 -4.74
C ILE A 431 -20.04 11.77 -5.61
N LEU A 432 -20.22 11.88 -6.91
CA LEU A 432 -19.65 10.95 -7.90
C LEU A 432 -18.65 11.71 -8.78
N ILE A 433 -17.39 11.28 -8.82
CA ILE A 433 -16.33 11.93 -9.58
C ILE A 433 -15.77 10.96 -10.63
N ASP A 434 -15.64 11.43 -11.86
CA ASP A 434 -14.93 10.75 -12.94
C ASP A 434 -13.55 11.39 -13.18
N ALA A 435 -12.53 10.89 -12.48
CA ALA A 435 -11.14 11.29 -12.69
C ALA A 435 -10.41 10.40 -13.73
N SER A 436 -11.12 9.56 -14.49
CA SER A 436 -10.53 8.58 -15.41
C SER A 436 -9.65 9.21 -16.50
N LYS A 437 -9.89 10.47 -16.85
CA LYS A 437 -9.14 11.24 -17.86
C LYS A 437 -7.92 11.96 -17.30
N MET A 438 -7.74 11.98 -15.97
CA MET A 438 -6.61 12.64 -15.31
C MET A 438 -5.34 11.81 -15.35
N GLY A 439 -4.25 12.40 -14.90
CA GLY A 439 -2.94 11.77 -14.73
C GLY A 439 -2.01 11.94 -15.93
N GLU A 440 -0.74 12.12 -15.61
CA GLU A 440 0.36 12.18 -16.55
C GLU A 440 0.85 10.78 -16.90
N GLU A 441 1.01 10.51 -18.19
CA GLU A 441 1.53 9.23 -18.67
C GLU A 441 3.05 9.19 -18.56
N TYR A 442 3.58 8.09 -18.05
CA TYR A 442 5.01 7.83 -18.02
C TYR A 442 5.30 6.35 -18.30
N LYS A 443 6.51 6.05 -18.75
CA LYS A 443 6.96 4.68 -18.98
C LYS A 443 7.80 4.19 -17.81
N GLU A 444 7.47 3.00 -17.33
CA GLU A 444 8.30 2.26 -16.38
C GLU A 444 8.62 0.89 -16.97
N GLY A 445 9.86 0.73 -17.42
CA GLY A 445 10.24 -0.41 -18.25
C GLY A 445 9.42 -0.46 -19.55
N ASN A 446 8.75 -1.59 -19.80
CA ASN A 446 7.88 -1.77 -20.96
C ASN A 446 6.40 -1.38 -20.69
N ASN A 447 6.07 -0.97 -19.46
CA ASN A 447 4.69 -0.68 -19.06
C ASN A 447 4.41 0.83 -19.12
N GLN A 448 3.27 1.18 -19.70
CA GLN A 448 2.74 2.54 -19.65
C GLN A 448 1.93 2.71 -18.37
N LYS A 449 2.28 3.72 -17.57
CA LYS A 449 1.65 4.05 -16.29
C LYS A 449 1.14 5.48 -16.28
N LYS A 450 0.25 5.77 -15.34
CA LYS A 450 -0.23 7.13 -15.04
C LYS A 450 0.07 7.51 -13.60
N ARG A 451 0.41 8.77 -13.39
CA ARG A 451 0.60 9.38 -12.08
C ARG A 451 -0.25 10.64 -11.97
N LEU A 452 -1.04 10.75 -10.92
CA LEU A 452 -1.76 11.98 -10.61
C LEU A 452 -0.75 13.05 -10.15
N ARG A 453 -0.93 14.27 -10.64
CA ARG A 453 -0.19 15.47 -10.19
C ARG A 453 -0.83 16.00 -8.91
N ASP A 454 -0.07 16.75 -8.11
CA ASP A 454 -0.58 17.34 -6.88
C ASP A 454 -1.79 18.25 -7.12
N SER A 455 -1.79 19.01 -8.24
CA SER A 455 -2.93 19.84 -8.64
C SER A 455 -4.18 19.03 -8.99
N GLU A 456 -4.03 17.83 -9.52
CA GLU A 456 -5.14 16.92 -9.83
C GLU A 456 -5.67 16.26 -8.55
N VAL A 457 -4.78 15.89 -7.61
CA VAL A 457 -5.16 15.44 -6.27
C VAL A 457 -5.97 16.52 -5.56
N GLU A 458 -5.49 17.78 -5.58
CA GLU A 458 -6.19 18.91 -4.97
C GLU A 458 -7.55 19.13 -5.59
N LYS A 459 -7.66 19.09 -6.92
CA LYS A 459 -8.95 19.23 -7.62
C LYS A 459 -9.94 18.14 -7.21
N ILE A 460 -9.51 16.88 -7.10
CA ILE A 460 -10.40 15.78 -6.65
C ILE A 460 -10.86 16.04 -5.22
N VAL A 461 -9.93 16.42 -4.34
CA VAL A 461 -10.23 16.61 -2.91
C VAL A 461 -11.15 17.80 -2.68
N SER A 462 -10.89 18.96 -3.31
CA SER A 462 -11.75 20.16 -3.18
C SER A 462 -13.16 19.90 -3.73
N THR A 463 -13.27 19.39 -4.96
CA THR A 463 -14.57 19.08 -5.59
C THR A 463 -15.39 18.09 -4.74
N PHE A 464 -14.73 17.06 -4.18
CA PHE A 464 -15.42 16.08 -3.34
C PHE A 464 -15.94 16.71 -2.03
N ARG A 465 -15.13 17.53 -1.36
CA ARG A 465 -15.46 18.17 -0.09
C ARG A 465 -16.57 19.20 -0.23
N GLU A 466 -16.51 19.99 -1.29
CA GLU A 466 -17.49 21.02 -1.61
C GLU A 466 -18.78 20.43 -2.19
N CYS A 467 -18.80 19.11 -2.46
CA CYS A 467 -19.90 18.42 -3.13
C CYS A 467 -20.31 19.13 -4.43
N GLU A 468 -19.30 19.60 -5.18
CA GLU A 468 -19.48 20.46 -6.35
C GLU A 468 -19.83 19.65 -7.60
N ALA A 469 -20.83 20.09 -8.34
CA ALA A 469 -21.12 19.56 -9.67
C ALA A 469 -20.29 20.31 -10.72
N VAL A 470 -19.44 19.58 -11.44
CA VAL A 470 -18.56 20.11 -12.50
C VAL A 470 -18.79 19.32 -13.77
N ASP A 471 -19.07 19.99 -14.84
CA ASP A 471 -19.33 19.42 -16.18
C ASP A 471 -18.27 18.36 -16.55
N ASP A 472 -18.75 17.19 -17.00
CA ASP A 472 -17.93 16.04 -17.42
C ASP A 472 -16.90 15.54 -16.39
N PHE A 473 -17.02 15.94 -15.11
CA PHE A 473 -16.11 15.58 -14.05
C PHE A 473 -16.82 15.08 -12.77
N SER A 474 -17.81 15.80 -12.25
CA SER A 474 -18.48 15.45 -11.00
C SER A 474 -19.96 15.77 -10.98
N VAL A 475 -20.72 14.96 -10.25
CA VAL A 475 -22.15 15.20 -9.96
C VAL A 475 -22.46 14.89 -8.50
N ALA A 476 -23.36 15.68 -7.92
CA ALA A 476 -23.91 15.44 -6.59
C ALA A 476 -25.36 14.96 -6.72
N VAL A 477 -25.61 13.67 -6.44
CA VAL A 477 -26.88 13.00 -6.68
C VAL A 477 -27.52 12.53 -5.38
N THR A 478 -28.84 12.51 -5.34
CA THR A 478 -29.60 11.96 -4.22
C THR A 478 -29.65 10.43 -4.27
N TYR A 479 -29.95 9.80 -3.14
CA TYR A 479 -30.09 8.34 -3.09
C TYR A 479 -31.26 7.85 -3.95
N ASP A 480 -32.31 8.65 -4.14
CA ASP A 480 -33.44 8.28 -4.98
C ASP A 480 -33.07 8.32 -6.47
N GLU A 481 -32.33 9.32 -6.93
CA GLU A 481 -31.77 9.34 -8.29
C GLU A 481 -30.86 8.13 -8.55
N ILE A 482 -30.06 7.71 -7.54
CA ILE A 482 -29.23 6.49 -7.65
C ILE A 482 -30.09 5.25 -7.80
N LYS A 483 -31.20 5.12 -7.05
CA LYS A 483 -32.14 4.01 -7.17
C LYS A 483 -32.81 3.98 -8.54
N GLU A 484 -33.25 5.14 -9.06
CA GLU A 484 -33.84 5.28 -10.40
C GLU A 484 -32.86 4.87 -11.52
N LYS A 485 -31.59 5.22 -11.38
CA LYS A 485 -30.52 4.78 -12.29
C LYS A 485 -30.02 3.35 -12.00
N GLY A 486 -30.83 2.53 -11.32
CA GLY A 486 -30.53 1.14 -11.03
C GLY A 486 -29.33 0.95 -10.11
N TYR A 487 -29.15 1.80 -9.10
CA TYR A 487 -28.06 1.80 -8.12
C TYR A 487 -26.66 2.01 -8.72
N SER A 488 -26.54 2.70 -9.83
CA SER A 488 -25.25 3.02 -10.43
C SER A 488 -24.56 4.15 -9.68
N LEU A 489 -23.26 3.97 -9.39
CA LEU A 489 -22.39 4.99 -8.80
C LEU A 489 -21.40 5.55 -9.83
N SER A 490 -21.67 5.38 -11.12
CA SER A 490 -20.83 5.92 -12.20
C SER A 490 -21.28 7.35 -12.55
N ALA A 491 -20.43 8.35 -12.33
CA ALA A 491 -20.72 9.76 -12.61
C ALA A 491 -21.19 9.99 -14.06
N GLY A 492 -20.59 9.29 -15.02
CA GLY A 492 -20.94 9.43 -16.45
C GLY A 492 -22.37 9.06 -16.82
N GLN A 493 -23.14 8.39 -15.93
CA GLN A 493 -24.57 8.12 -16.14
C GLN A 493 -25.50 9.28 -15.74
N TYR A 494 -24.93 10.31 -15.11
CA TYR A 494 -25.64 11.47 -14.60
C TYR A 494 -25.25 12.77 -15.32
N PHE A 495 -24.21 12.73 -16.15
CA PHE A 495 -23.84 13.89 -16.95
C PHE A 495 -24.90 14.18 -18.00
N ASP A 496 -25.14 15.46 -18.24
CA ASP A 496 -26.01 15.91 -19.32
C ASP A 496 -25.40 15.54 -20.66
N ILE A 497 -26.22 15.00 -21.55
CA ILE A 497 -25.80 14.73 -22.92
C ILE A 497 -25.73 16.07 -23.63
N LYS A 498 -24.52 16.61 -23.77
CA LYS A 498 -24.28 17.78 -24.64
C LYS A 498 -24.38 17.34 -26.10
N ILE A 499 -25.47 17.73 -26.76
CA ILE A 499 -25.59 17.56 -28.20
C ILE A 499 -24.92 18.79 -28.81
N ASP A 500 -23.68 18.66 -29.25
CA ASP A 500 -23.06 19.68 -30.09
C ASP A 500 -23.76 19.67 -31.44
N TYR A 501 -24.64 20.61 -31.63
CA TYR A 501 -25.19 20.88 -32.94
C TYR A 501 -24.05 21.43 -33.82
N VAL A 502 -23.62 20.64 -34.78
CA VAL A 502 -22.69 21.10 -35.80
C VAL A 502 -23.50 22.00 -36.72
N ASP A 503 -23.28 23.32 -36.64
CA ASP A 503 -23.92 24.30 -37.50
C ASP A 503 -23.27 24.20 -38.89
N ILE A 504 -23.85 23.33 -39.72
CA ILE A 504 -23.42 23.06 -41.10
C ILE A 504 -24.58 23.35 -42.04
N THR A 505 -24.27 23.86 -43.22
CA THR A 505 -25.26 24.03 -44.25
C THR A 505 -25.75 22.70 -44.80
N GLU A 506 -26.94 22.67 -45.41
CA GLU A 506 -27.50 21.45 -46.03
C GLU A 506 -26.54 20.88 -47.11
N GLU A 507 -25.84 21.75 -47.81
CA GLU A 507 -24.83 21.36 -48.80
C GLU A 507 -23.60 20.71 -48.18
N GLU A 508 -23.10 21.26 -47.09
CA GLU A 508 -21.97 20.67 -46.32
C GLU A 508 -22.35 19.34 -45.67
N PHE A 509 -23.57 19.23 -45.13
CA PHE A 509 -24.10 17.97 -44.59
C PHE A 509 -24.16 16.91 -45.67
N THR A 510 -24.74 17.23 -46.82
CA THR A 510 -24.86 16.31 -47.94
C THR A 510 -23.49 15.88 -48.46
N ALA A 511 -22.55 16.80 -48.62
CA ALA A 511 -21.19 16.49 -49.04
C ALA A 511 -20.45 15.55 -48.06
N ARG A 512 -20.60 15.78 -46.75
CA ARG A 512 -20.02 14.89 -45.71
C ARG A 512 -20.67 13.52 -45.74
N MET A 513 -21.98 13.44 -45.87
CA MET A 513 -22.69 12.18 -45.95
C MET A 513 -22.31 11.35 -47.17
N ASP A 514 -22.13 11.99 -48.32
CA ASP A 514 -21.68 11.32 -49.53
C ASP A 514 -20.23 10.84 -49.40
N SER A 515 -19.35 11.64 -48.78
CA SER A 515 -17.98 11.23 -48.47
C SER A 515 -17.96 9.99 -47.52
N TYR A 516 -18.79 10.00 -46.48
CA TYR A 516 -18.87 8.84 -45.56
C TYR A 516 -19.43 7.59 -46.26
N ARG A 517 -20.43 7.74 -47.11
CA ARG A 517 -20.96 6.63 -47.93
C ARG A 517 -19.89 6.03 -48.84
N GLN A 518 -19.14 6.89 -49.51
CA GLN A 518 -18.06 6.46 -50.37
C GLN A 518 -17.01 5.68 -49.57
N THR A 519 -16.51 6.27 -48.48
CA THR A 519 -15.52 5.63 -47.60
C THR A 519 -15.99 4.29 -47.08
N LEU A 520 -17.23 4.19 -46.61
CA LEU A 520 -17.81 2.93 -46.15
C LEU A 520 -17.92 1.88 -47.25
N THR A 521 -18.31 2.33 -48.46
CA THR A 521 -18.41 1.41 -49.62
C THR A 521 -17.05 0.86 -49.98
N GLU A 522 -16.01 1.67 -49.98
CA GLU A 522 -14.63 1.26 -50.22
C GLU A 522 -14.13 0.29 -49.15
N GLN A 523 -14.39 0.59 -47.88
CA GLN A 523 -14.00 -0.27 -46.75
C GLN A 523 -14.72 -1.59 -46.77
N PHE A 524 -16.00 -1.65 -47.10
CA PHE A 524 -16.74 -2.90 -47.27
C PHE A 524 -16.23 -3.73 -48.45
N ALA A 525 -15.90 -3.09 -49.56
CA ALA A 525 -15.31 -3.78 -50.70
C ALA A 525 -13.96 -4.40 -50.36
N GLU A 526 -13.11 -3.68 -49.64
CA GLU A 526 -11.82 -4.17 -49.18
C GLU A 526 -11.97 -5.27 -48.13
N SER A 527 -12.94 -5.15 -47.22
CA SER A 527 -13.26 -6.22 -46.26
C SER A 527 -13.65 -7.51 -46.96
N HIS A 528 -14.52 -7.45 -47.96
CA HIS A 528 -14.92 -8.60 -48.75
C HIS A 528 -13.74 -9.19 -49.56
N ARG A 529 -12.85 -8.34 -50.07
CA ARG A 529 -11.63 -8.81 -50.75
C ARG A 529 -10.72 -9.59 -49.80
N LEU A 530 -10.48 -9.04 -48.60
CA LEU A 530 -9.66 -9.68 -47.58
C LEU A 530 -10.28 -10.99 -47.07
N GLU A 531 -11.59 -11.01 -46.86
CA GLU A 531 -12.33 -12.24 -46.50
C GLU A 531 -12.10 -13.36 -47.52
N LYS A 532 -12.24 -13.08 -48.79
CA LYS A 532 -11.98 -14.05 -49.87
C LYS A 532 -10.51 -14.50 -49.87
N GLU A 533 -9.59 -13.60 -49.67
CA GLU A 533 -8.16 -13.92 -49.62
C GLU A 533 -7.82 -14.80 -48.42
N ILE A 534 -8.38 -14.55 -47.23
CA ILE A 534 -8.23 -15.37 -46.02
C ILE A 534 -8.78 -16.78 -46.30
N MET A 535 -9.98 -16.89 -46.89
CA MET A 535 -10.57 -18.19 -47.21
C MET A 535 -9.70 -18.95 -48.21
N ARG A 536 -9.21 -18.28 -49.25
CA ARG A 536 -8.28 -18.89 -50.22
C ARG A 536 -7.01 -19.40 -49.58
N GLN A 537 -6.43 -18.65 -48.62
CA GLN A 537 -5.23 -19.06 -47.88
C GLN A 537 -5.52 -20.26 -46.98
N LEU A 538 -6.66 -20.28 -46.28
CA LEU A 538 -7.09 -21.41 -45.46
C LEU A 538 -7.28 -22.68 -46.31
N ASP A 539 -7.91 -22.56 -47.48
CA ASP A 539 -8.10 -23.68 -48.38
C ASP A 539 -6.77 -24.23 -48.96
N SER A 540 -5.73 -23.38 -48.98
CA SER A 540 -4.40 -23.78 -49.45
C SER A 540 -3.55 -24.51 -48.39
N LEU A 541 -3.97 -24.50 -47.13
CA LEU A 541 -3.26 -25.19 -46.05
C LEU A 541 -3.41 -26.73 -46.23
N LYS A 542 -2.28 -27.40 -46.41
CA LYS A 542 -2.21 -28.87 -46.43
C LYS A 542 -1.55 -29.35 -45.14
N PHE A 543 -2.19 -30.28 -44.47
CA PHE A 543 -1.56 -30.99 -43.36
C PHE A 543 -0.43 -31.89 -43.93
N ASN A 544 0.79 -31.67 -43.48
CA ASN A 544 1.94 -32.45 -43.91
C ASN A 544 2.09 -33.64 -42.95
N GLU A 545 1.70 -34.85 -43.39
CA GLU A 545 1.82 -36.09 -42.61
C GLU A 545 3.27 -36.61 -42.46
N ASN A 546 4.28 -35.88 -42.97
CA ASN A 546 5.67 -36.31 -42.98
C ASN A 546 6.54 -35.48 -42.06
N ILE A 547 6.26 -35.48 -40.72
CA ILE A 547 7.27 -35.23 -39.70
C ILE A 547 7.08 -36.32 -38.63
N GLN A 548 7.83 -37.41 -38.81
CA GLN A 548 8.15 -38.36 -37.76
C GLN A 548 9.28 -37.83 -36.91
#